data_b2db392afc471536c9e0327fe082bc4a
#
_entry.id   b2db392afc471536c9e0327fe082bc4a
#
_cell.length_a   1.000
_cell.length_b   1.000
_cell.length_c   1.000
_cell.angle_alpha   90.00
_cell.angle_beta   90.00
_cell.angle_gamma   90.00
#
_symmetry.space_group_name_H-M   'P 1'
#
loop_
_entity.id
_entity.type
_entity.pdbx_description
1 polymer ?
#
loop_
_entity_poly.entity_id
_entity_poly.type
_entity_poly.pdbx_seq_one_letter_code
_entity_poly.pdbx_strand_id
1 'polypeptide(L)'
;MKFDLCPIFDSFEHFSKLPIGLTMLNEYPDTKLFIENLKPELPSIIDDIIQSQSFLRSYGRKSEATYRSYRNEIERFLLWSWTIAKKTINSLSRQDLERYFDFLNKPPKSWVSSSVHSRFVRISGELRKNEKWRPFALKISKSDRKQQLQTSITPDPSKIAHQLSGEAMKICFSAISSFYDYLTYEGYTFGNPIPAIRKQSPYLLK
;
A
#
# COMPACT_ATOMS: atom_id res chain seq x y z
N MET A 1 -16.44 -13.02 -0.38
CA MET A 1 -16.48 -12.09 0.76
C MET A 1 -15.84 -10.77 0.35
N LYS A 2 -16.47 -9.62 0.54
CA LYS A 2 -15.89 -8.31 0.25
C LYS A 2 -15.13 -7.89 1.51
N PHE A 3 -13.80 -8.05 1.53
CA PHE A 3 -13.01 -7.57 2.66
C PHE A 3 -12.98 -6.04 2.64
N ASP A 4 -13.33 -5.46 3.77
CA ASP A 4 -13.18 -4.03 3.97
C ASP A 4 -11.70 -3.73 4.20
N LEU A 5 -11.12 -2.83 3.41
CA LEU A 5 -9.69 -2.52 3.46
C LEU A 5 -9.34 -1.89 4.80
N CYS A 6 -8.24 -2.34 5.38
CA CYS A 6 -7.73 -1.86 6.65
C CYS A 6 -6.28 -1.38 6.49
N PRO A 7 -5.89 -0.19 6.98
CA PRO A 7 -4.50 0.22 7.00
C PRO A 7 -3.67 -0.68 7.91
N ILE A 8 -2.40 -0.91 7.54
CA ILE A 8 -1.51 -1.84 8.23
C ILE A 8 -0.47 -1.08 9.07
N PHE A 9 0.08 0.02 8.52
CA PHE A 9 1.19 0.77 9.11
C PHE A 9 0.81 2.21 9.38
N ASP A 10 1.21 2.73 10.55
CA ASP A 10 0.90 4.08 10.99
C ASP A 10 1.96 5.12 10.55
N SER A 11 1.98 6.27 11.21
CA SER A 11 2.97 7.33 11.05
C SER A 11 4.39 6.84 11.36
N PHE A 12 5.39 7.54 10.85
CA PHE A 12 6.80 7.25 11.13
C PHE A 12 7.11 7.28 12.62
N GLU A 13 6.61 8.29 13.31
CA GLU A 13 6.85 8.47 14.73
C GLU A 13 6.29 7.31 15.57
N HIS A 14 5.06 6.90 15.29
CA HIS A 14 4.41 5.82 16.03
C HIS A 14 5.01 4.46 15.68
N PHE A 15 5.18 4.17 14.39
CA PHE A 15 5.80 2.94 13.91
C PHE A 15 7.22 2.72 14.48
N SER A 16 8.02 3.79 14.62
CA SER A 16 9.40 3.70 15.13
C SER A 16 9.47 3.29 16.60
N LYS A 17 8.43 3.55 17.37
CA LYS A 17 8.34 3.23 18.81
C LYS A 17 7.86 1.79 19.07
N LEU A 18 7.21 1.16 18.10
CA LEU A 18 6.61 -0.16 18.28
C LEU A 18 7.63 -1.28 18.00
N PRO A 19 7.54 -2.42 18.68
CA PRO A 19 8.39 -3.57 18.38
C PRO A 19 8.05 -4.16 17.01
N ILE A 20 9.00 -4.87 16.39
CA ILE A 20 8.73 -5.71 15.21
C ILE A 20 7.97 -6.95 15.69
N GLY A 21 6.98 -7.38 14.90
CA GLY A 21 6.21 -8.59 15.17
C GLY A 21 4.73 -8.31 15.47
N LEU A 22 4.02 -9.34 15.88
CA LEU A 22 2.58 -9.30 16.09
C LEU A 22 2.13 -8.40 17.23
N THR A 23 3.00 -8.16 18.21
CA THR A 23 2.69 -7.27 19.34
C THR A 23 2.36 -5.86 18.90
N MET A 24 2.90 -5.40 17.75
CA MET A 24 2.50 -4.13 17.14
C MET A 24 1.00 -4.08 16.85
N LEU A 25 0.40 -5.21 16.45
CA LEU A 25 -1.02 -5.24 16.08
C LEU A 25 -1.95 -5.04 17.28
N ASN A 26 -1.47 -5.18 18.50
CA ASN A 26 -2.28 -4.92 19.71
C ASN A 26 -2.69 -3.44 19.83
N GLU A 27 -1.90 -2.53 19.25
CA GLU A 27 -2.23 -1.10 19.18
C GLU A 27 -3.35 -0.79 18.16
N TYR A 28 -3.64 -1.74 17.24
CA TYR A 28 -4.55 -1.55 16.10
C TYR A 28 -5.57 -2.68 16.02
N PRO A 29 -6.62 -2.68 16.86
CA PRO A 29 -7.56 -3.81 16.96
C PRO A 29 -8.26 -4.14 15.65
N ASP A 30 -8.59 -3.14 14.80
CA ASP A 30 -9.22 -3.40 13.51
C ASP A 30 -8.24 -4.06 12.52
N THR A 31 -6.97 -3.65 12.53
CA THR A 31 -5.93 -4.28 11.70
C THR A 31 -5.67 -5.71 12.17
N LYS A 32 -5.63 -5.93 13.48
CA LYS A 32 -5.47 -7.26 14.05
C LYS A 32 -6.60 -8.19 13.60
N LEU A 33 -7.84 -7.76 13.76
CA LEU A 33 -9.02 -8.51 13.32
C LEU A 33 -9.00 -8.78 11.80
N PHE A 34 -8.61 -7.79 11.00
CA PHE A 34 -8.46 -7.95 9.55
C PHE A 34 -7.47 -9.06 9.20
N ILE A 35 -6.30 -9.08 9.85
CA ILE A 35 -5.27 -10.12 9.65
C ILE A 35 -5.75 -11.49 10.11
N GLU A 36 -6.38 -11.55 11.29
CA GLU A 36 -6.93 -12.81 11.84
C GLU A 36 -7.98 -13.43 10.90
N ASN A 37 -8.82 -12.61 10.25
CA ASN A 37 -9.81 -13.08 9.28
C ASN A 37 -9.19 -13.60 7.97
N LEU A 38 -8.00 -13.12 7.60
CA LEU A 38 -7.29 -13.57 6.39
C LEU A 38 -6.40 -14.80 6.64
N LYS A 39 -5.96 -15.01 7.87
CA LYS A 39 -5.01 -16.07 8.25
C LYS A 39 -5.43 -17.48 7.83
N PRO A 40 -6.71 -17.89 7.90
CA PRO A 40 -7.13 -19.23 7.45
C PRO A 40 -6.85 -19.50 5.96
N GLU A 41 -6.99 -18.48 5.10
CA GLU A 41 -6.70 -18.59 3.66
C GLU A 41 -5.22 -18.32 3.34
N LEU A 42 -4.50 -17.60 4.21
CA LEU A 42 -3.13 -17.12 4.02
C LEU A 42 -2.26 -17.44 5.24
N PRO A 43 -1.84 -18.70 5.45
CA PRO A 43 -1.13 -19.11 6.67
C PRO A 43 0.15 -18.29 6.97
N SER A 44 0.90 -17.89 5.93
CA SER A 44 2.13 -17.09 6.06
C SER A 44 1.90 -15.56 6.04
N ILE A 45 0.67 -15.07 6.23
CA ILE A 45 0.37 -13.62 6.26
C ILE A 45 1.15 -12.89 7.36
N ILE A 46 1.43 -13.59 8.45
CA ILE A 46 2.20 -13.07 9.59
C ILE A 46 3.66 -12.82 9.18
N ASP A 47 4.23 -13.73 8.40
CA ASP A 47 5.61 -13.58 7.92
C ASP A 47 5.70 -12.39 6.95
N ASP A 48 4.71 -12.22 6.07
CA ASP A 48 4.61 -11.03 5.20
C ASP A 48 4.63 -9.73 6.03
N ILE A 49 3.91 -9.69 7.16
CA ILE A 49 3.88 -8.51 8.07
C ILE A 49 5.27 -8.30 8.69
N ILE A 50 5.89 -9.32 9.25
CA ILE A 50 7.18 -9.24 9.91
C ILE A 50 8.25 -8.76 8.92
N GLN A 51 8.30 -9.34 7.72
CA GLN A 51 9.23 -8.95 6.68
C GLN A 51 9.02 -7.49 6.23
N SER A 52 7.76 -7.08 6.08
CA SER A 52 7.43 -5.70 5.71
C SER A 52 7.79 -4.69 6.80
N GLN A 53 7.57 -5.03 8.07
CA GLN A 53 7.99 -4.20 9.20
C GLN A 53 9.51 -4.04 9.25
N SER A 54 10.23 -5.13 9.10
CA SER A 54 11.69 -5.17 9.11
C SER A 54 12.28 -4.35 7.95
N PHE A 55 11.71 -4.50 6.74
CA PHE A 55 12.06 -3.68 5.59
C PHE A 55 11.81 -2.19 5.85
N LEU A 56 10.62 -1.81 6.30
CA LEU A 56 10.27 -0.41 6.57
C LEU A 56 11.16 0.19 7.66
N ARG A 57 11.53 -0.59 8.66
CA ARG A 57 12.44 -0.14 9.72
C ARG A 57 13.87 0.04 9.23
N SER A 58 14.34 -0.82 8.34
CA SER A 58 15.68 -0.73 7.77
C SER A 58 15.80 0.38 6.73
N TYR A 59 14.92 0.39 5.73
CA TYR A 59 14.99 1.29 4.57
C TYR A 59 14.29 2.63 4.80
N GLY A 60 13.26 2.65 5.64
CA GLY A 60 12.47 3.85 5.95
C GLY A 60 13.11 4.77 7.00
N ARG A 61 14.10 4.29 7.77
CA ARG A 61 14.67 5.04 8.91
C ARG A 61 15.39 6.34 8.55
N LYS A 62 15.75 6.54 7.28
CA LYS A 62 16.51 7.71 6.83
C LYS A 62 15.77 9.03 7.00
N SER A 63 14.46 9.02 6.79
CA SER A 63 13.59 10.18 6.99
C SER A 63 12.12 9.77 6.98
N GLU A 64 11.26 10.62 7.57
CA GLU A 64 9.81 10.44 7.52
C GLU A 64 9.29 10.39 6.07
N ALA A 65 9.83 11.22 5.17
CA ALA A 65 9.44 11.23 3.77
C ALA A 65 9.76 9.90 3.07
N THR A 66 10.96 9.33 3.34
CA THR A 66 11.38 8.03 2.83
C THR A 66 10.48 6.93 3.38
N TYR A 67 10.26 6.90 4.69
CA TYR A 67 9.34 5.95 5.32
C TYR A 67 7.95 6.02 4.69
N ARG A 68 7.37 7.22 4.60
CA ARG A 68 6.03 7.43 4.03
C ARG A 68 5.93 6.95 2.59
N SER A 69 6.96 7.16 1.79
CA SER A 69 7.01 6.67 0.41
C SER A 69 6.98 5.15 0.37
N TYR A 70 7.91 4.47 1.04
CA TYR A 70 7.94 3.01 1.09
C TYR A 70 6.68 2.42 1.71
N ARG A 71 6.24 2.94 2.86
CA ARG A 71 5.02 2.49 3.54
C ARG A 71 3.82 2.46 2.61
N ASN A 72 3.60 3.54 1.84
CA ASN A 72 2.45 3.62 0.94
C ASN A 72 2.46 2.53 -0.13
N GLU A 73 3.63 2.27 -0.72
CA GLU A 73 3.76 1.27 -1.78
C GLU A 73 3.69 -0.15 -1.23
N ILE A 74 4.38 -0.43 -0.12
CA ILE A 74 4.36 -1.75 0.52
C ILE A 74 2.96 -2.08 1.05
N GLU A 75 2.29 -1.14 1.70
CA GLU A 75 0.92 -1.34 2.21
C GLU A 75 -0.07 -1.65 1.08
N ARG A 76 -0.01 -0.93 -0.06
CA ARG A 76 -0.83 -1.24 -1.24
C ARG A 76 -0.56 -2.64 -1.78
N PHE A 77 0.71 -3.00 -1.85
CA PHE A 77 1.14 -4.29 -2.36
C PHE A 77 0.64 -5.44 -1.48
N LEU A 78 0.80 -5.34 -0.16
CA LEU A 78 0.28 -6.30 0.80
C LEU A 78 -1.24 -6.45 0.68
N LEU A 79 -1.97 -5.34 0.72
CA LEU A 79 -3.42 -5.36 0.61
C LEU A 79 -3.88 -6.00 -0.71
N TRP A 80 -3.23 -5.68 -1.82
CA TRP A 80 -3.54 -6.29 -3.12
C TRP A 80 -3.22 -7.79 -3.12
N SER A 81 -2.05 -8.18 -2.63
CA SER A 81 -1.63 -9.58 -2.55
C SER A 81 -2.65 -10.40 -1.76
N TRP A 82 -3.04 -9.93 -0.59
CA TRP A 82 -3.93 -10.66 0.30
C TRP A 82 -5.41 -10.63 -0.11
N THR A 83 -5.91 -9.50 -0.64
CA THR A 83 -7.35 -9.34 -0.89
C THR A 83 -7.76 -9.57 -2.36
N ILE A 84 -6.86 -9.36 -3.31
CA ILE A 84 -7.12 -9.52 -4.75
C ILE A 84 -6.45 -10.79 -5.28
N ALA A 85 -5.14 -10.93 -5.12
CA ALA A 85 -4.42 -12.11 -5.59
C ALA A 85 -4.67 -13.34 -4.72
N LYS A 86 -5.11 -13.15 -3.46
CA LYS A 86 -5.32 -14.23 -2.47
C LYS A 86 -4.06 -15.06 -2.24
N LYS A 87 -2.91 -14.39 -2.15
CA LYS A 87 -1.60 -15.00 -2.00
C LYS A 87 -0.76 -14.23 -1.00
N THR A 88 0.14 -14.92 -0.30
CA THR A 88 1.24 -14.33 0.44
C THR A 88 2.39 -13.96 -0.50
N ILE A 89 3.27 -13.04 -0.11
CA ILE A 89 4.31 -12.49 -1.00
C ILE A 89 5.22 -13.58 -1.56
N ASN A 90 5.62 -14.54 -0.72
CA ASN A 90 6.50 -15.64 -1.10
C ASN A 90 5.88 -16.61 -2.11
N SER A 91 4.56 -16.58 -2.31
CA SER A 91 3.82 -17.41 -3.27
C SER A 91 3.41 -16.69 -4.54
N LEU A 92 3.75 -15.39 -4.68
CA LEU A 92 3.48 -14.62 -5.89
C LEU A 92 4.40 -15.05 -7.03
N SER A 93 3.78 -15.34 -8.18
CA SER A 93 4.50 -15.57 -9.43
C SER A 93 4.84 -14.24 -10.11
N ARG A 94 5.75 -14.30 -11.12
CA ARG A 94 6.01 -13.15 -11.99
C ARG A 94 4.72 -12.59 -12.63
N GLN A 95 3.83 -13.47 -13.09
CA GLN A 95 2.57 -13.07 -13.70
C GLN A 95 1.64 -12.34 -12.71
N ASP A 96 1.64 -12.74 -11.43
CA ASP A 96 0.89 -12.01 -10.41
C ASP A 96 1.44 -10.60 -10.24
N LEU A 97 2.76 -10.42 -10.27
CA LEU A 97 3.39 -9.11 -10.16
C LEU A 97 3.09 -8.22 -11.38
N GLU A 98 3.06 -8.77 -12.58
CA GLU A 98 2.62 -8.05 -13.78
C GLU A 98 1.17 -7.55 -13.59
N ARG A 99 0.25 -8.41 -13.11
CA ARG A 99 -1.14 -8.04 -12.78
C ARG A 99 -1.22 -6.96 -11.69
N TYR A 100 -0.29 -6.96 -10.73
CA TYR A 100 -0.23 -5.90 -9.73
C TYR A 100 0.03 -4.54 -10.37
N PHE A 101 0.98 -4.42 -11.28
CA PHE A 101 1.26 -3.15 -11.97
C PHE A 101 0.10 -2.72 -12.88
N ASP A 102 -0.61 -3.66 -13.52
CA ASP A 102 -1.85 -3.37 -14.24
C ASP A 102 -2.94 -2.83 -13.29
N PHE A 103 -3.09 -3.46 -12.12
CA PHE A 103 -4.00 -2.99 -11.07
C PHE A 103 -3.65 -1.58 -10.57
N LEU A 104 -2.37 -1.26 -10.39
CA LEU A 104 -1.93 0.08 -9.98
C LEU A 104 -2.33 1.15 -10.99
N ASN A 105 -2.28 0.83 -12.28
CA ASN A 105 -2.66 1.77 -13.34
C ASN A 105 -4.17 2.10 -13.30
N LYS A 106 -5.01 1.13 -12.93
CA LYS A 106 -6.48 1.32 -12.88
C LYS A 106 -7.09 0.62 -11.66
N PRO A 107 -6.88 1.15 -10.44
CA PRO A 107 -7.44 0.54 -9.24
C PRO A 107 -8.98 0.66 -9.22
N PRO A 108 -9.69 -0.27 -8.57
CA PRO A 108 -11.13 -0.18 -8.38
C PRO A 108 -11.51 1.07 -7.57
N LYS A 109 -12.70 1.63 -7.83
CA LYS A 109 -13.22 2.81 -7.10
C LYS A 109 -13.22 2.61 -5.57
N SER A 110 -13.47 1.38 -5.09
CA SER A 110 -13.44 1.06 -3.66
C SER A 110 -12.06 1.21 -3.00
N TRP A 111 -10.98 1.31 -3.80
CA TRP A 111 -9.61 1.53 -3.34
C TRP A 111 -9.18 2.99 -3.37
N VAL A 112 -10.04 3.89 -3.86
CA VAL A 112 -9.71 5.29 -4.10
C VAL A 112 -10.59 6.18 -3.23
N SER A 113 -9.98 7.07 -2.45
CA SER A 113 -10.68 8.14 -1.73
C SER A 113 -10.63 9.45 -2.52
N SER A 114 -11.62 10.31 -2.29
CA SER A 114 -11.68 11.64 -2.91
C SER A 114 -10.60 12.60 -2.41
N SER A 115 -10.01 12.31 -1.24
CA SER A 115 -8.94 13.10 -0.62
C SER A 115 -8.03 12.23 0.23
N VAL A 116 -6.89 12.78 0.64
CA VAL A 116 -5.98 12.10 1.57
C VAL A 116 -6.58 12.13 2.97
N HIS A 117 -6.70 10.96 3.59
CA HIS A 117 -7.17 10.80 4.96
C HIS A 117 -6.08 10.15 5.83
N SER A 118 -6.11 10.42 7.14
CA SER A 118 -5.32 9.68 8.12
C SER A 118 -5.69 8.19 8.07
N ARG A 119 -4.74 7.31 8.33
CA ARG A 119 -4.97 5.86 8.37
C ARG A 119 -5.80 5.45 9.57
N PHE A 120 -5.43 5.99 10.70
CA PHE A 120 -6.07 5.70 11.97
C PHE A 120 -6.63 6.97 12.59
N VAL A 121 -7.63 6.78 13.43
CA VAL A 121 -8.25 7.81 14.27
C VAL A 121 -8.34 7.27 15.71
N ARG A 122 -8.22 8.15 16.69
CA ARG A 122 -8.37 7.74 18.09
C ARG A 122 -9.83 7.84 18.49
N ILE A 123 -10.41 6.71 18.90
CA ILE A 123 -11.80 6.59 19.38
C ILE A 123 -11.74 5.95 20.76
N SER A 124 -12.26 6.62 21.79
CA SER A 124 -12.26 6.11 23.16
C SER A 124 -10.88 5.63 23.67
N GLY A 125 -9.81 6.31 23.23
CA GLY A 125 -8.45 5.97 23.62
C GLY A 125 -7.74 4.96 22.70
N GLU A 126 -8.45 4.21 21.89
CA GLU A 126 -7.91 3.19 20.96
C GLU A 126 -7.67 3.76 19.56
N LEU A 127 -6.66 3.22 18.87
CA LEU A 127 -6.39 3.52 17.47
C LEU A 127 -7.25 2.63 16.57
N ARG A 128 -8.30 3.21 16.02
CA ARG A 128 -9.24 2.53 15.12
C ARG A 128 -8.95 2.92 13.67
N LYS A 129 -9.26 2.03 12.71
CA LYS A 129 -9.14 2.36 11.28
C LYS A 129 -10.00 3.57 10.95
N ASN A 130 -9.50 4.45 10.09
CA ASN A 130 -10.31 5.53 9.55
C ASN A 130 -11.16 5.01 8.38
N GLU A 131 -12.47 5.00 8.53
CA GLU A 131 -13.41 4.48 7.52
C GLU A 131 -13.33 5.21 6.17
N LYS A 132 -12.83 6.45 6.14
CA LYS A 132 -12.62 7.24 4.92
C LYS A 132 -11.29 6.93 4.22
N TRP A 133 -10.35 6.27 4.92
CA TRP A 133 -9.06 5.97 4.34
C TRP A 133 -9.16 4.93 3.21
N ARG A 134 -8.38 5.16 2.15
CA ARG A 134 -8.18 4.20 1.07
C ARG A 134 -6.71 4.21 0.65
N PRO A 135 -6.20 3.11 0.06
CA PRO A 135 -4.80 3.02 -0.38
C PRO A 135 -4.41 4.05 -1.45
N PHE A 136 -5.39 4.51 -2.21
CA PHE A 136 -5.23 5.60 -3.19
C PHE A 136 -6.07 6.80 -2.80
N ALA A 137 -5.59 7.99 -3.18
CA ALA A 137 -6.35 9.22 -3.05
C ALA A 137 -6.27 10.03 -4.34
N LEU A 138 -7.36 10.63 -4.76
CA LEU A 138 -7.36 11.57 -5.87
C LEU A 138 -6.52 12.79 -5.48
N LYS A 139 -5.49 13.07 -6.29
CA LYS A 139 -4.72 14.31 -6.18
C LYS A 139 -5.31 15.31 -7.17
N ILE A 140 -6.16 16.19 -6.66
CA ILE A 140 -6.61 17.35 -7.45
C ILE A 140 -5.43 18.31 -7.55
N SER A 141 -5.02 18.68 -8.78
CA SER A 141 -3.93 19.62 -8.99
C SER A 141 -4.27 20.99 -8.39
N LYS A 142 -3.24 21.82 -8.10
CA LYS A 142 -3.47 23.19 -7.60
C LYS A 142 -4.22 24.05 -8.63
N SER A 143 -3.99 23.83 -9.92
CA SER A 143 -4.69 24.47 -11.03
C SER A 143 -6.17 24.11 -11.04
N ASP A 144 -6.48 22.81 -10.93
CA ASP A 144 -7.86 22.32 -10.94
C ASP A 144 -8.64 22.81 -9.71
N ARG A 145 -7.99 22.88 -8.53
CA ARG A 145 -8.59 23.50 -7.33
C ARG A 145 -8.91 24.97 -7.54
N LYS A 146 -8.01 25.73 -8.18
CA LYS A 146 -8.23 27.15 -8.48
C LYS A 146 -9.38 27.32 -9.48
N GLN A 147 -9.46 26.46 -10.48
CA GLN A 147 -10.53 26.46 -11.48
C GLN A 147 -11.90 26.05 -10.87
N GLN A 148 -11.91 25.08 -9.96
CA GLN A 148 -13.10 24.66 -9.20
C GLN A 148 -13.63 25.77 -8.30
N LEU A 149 -12.74 26.56 -7.67
CA LEU A 149 -13.14 27.73 -6.86
C LEU A 149 -13.75 28.84 -7.71
N GLN A 150 -13.36 28.97 -8.98
CA GLN A 150 -13.88 30.01 -9.89
C GLN A 150 -15.19 29.60 -10.58
N THR A 151 -15.42 28.31 -10.82
CA THR A 151 -16.58 27.86 -11.61
C THR A 151 -17.72 27.32 -10.78
N SER A 152 -17.56 27.20 -9.45
CA SER A 152 -18.54 26.56 -8.52
C SER A 152 -18.98 25.14 -8.95
N ILE A 153 -18.33 24.56 -9.97
CA ILE A 153 -18.62 23.21 -10.46
C ILE A 153 -17.58 22.27 -9.85
N THR A 154 -17.95 21.57 -8.80
CA THR A 154 -17.17 20.44 -8.31
C THR A 154 -17.35 19.30 -9.29
N PRO A 155 -16.29 18.81 -9.97
CA PRO A 155 -16.40 17.59 -10.76
C PRO A 155 -16.91 16.47 -9.85
N ASP A 156 -17.88 15.72 -10.32
CA ASP A 156 -18.37 14.55 -9.61
C ASP A 156 -17.19 13.59 -9.38
N PRO A 157 -16.73 13.37 -8.13
CA PRO A 157 -15.61 12.50 -7.84
C PRO A 157 -15.79 11.07 -8.38
N SER A 158 -17.06 10.68 -8.60
CA SER A 158 -17.40 9.37 -9.15
C SER A 158 -17.02 9.21 -10.62
N LYS A 159 -16.83 10.33 -11.34
CA LYS A 159 -16.47 10.34 -12.78
C LYS A 159 -14.96 10.43 -13.04
N ILE A 160 -14.17 10.76 -12.00
CA ILE A 160 -12.72 10.86 -12.13
C ILE A 160 -12.14 9.46 -11.99
N ALA A 161 -11.57 8.92 -13.07
CA ALA A 161 -10.80 7.69 -13.00
C ALA A 161 -9.43 7.99 -12.35
N HIS A 162 -9.08 7.23 -11.31
CA HIS A 162 -7.74 7.30 -10.75
C HIS A 162 -6.77 6.63 -11.74
N GLN A 163 -5.73 7.35 -12.12
CA GLN A 163 -4.63 6.82 -12.92
C GLN A 163 -3.31 7.35 -12.34
N LEU A 164 -2.35 6.45 -12.14
CA LEU A 164 -1.02 6.85 -11.73
C LEU A 164 -0.28 7.52 -12.89
N SER A 165 0.43 8.62 -12.60
CA SER A 165 1.37 9.19 -13.55
C SER A 165 2.57 8.26 -13.79
N GLY A 166 3.26 8.40 -14.92
CA GLY A 166 4.48 7.64 -15.20
C GLY A 166 5.54 7.77 -14.10
N GLU A 167 5.69 8.96 -13.51
CA GLU A 167 6.61 9.17 -12.38
C GLU A 167 6.16 8.43 -11.12
N ALA A 168 4.86 8.44 -10.81
CA ALA A 168 4.34 7.66 -9.70
C ALA A 168 4.54 6.15 -9.93
N MET A 169 4.36 5.68 -11.16
CA MET A 169 4.62 4.29 -11.52
C MET A 169 6.10 3.91 -11.35
N LYS A 170 7.04 4.80 -11.73
CA LYS A 170 8.48 4.60 -11.48
C LYS A 170 8.79 4.45 -9.99
N ILE A 171 8.15 5.24 -9.14
CA ILE A 171 8.30 5.15 -7.67
C ILE A 171 7.79 3.78 -7.18
N CYS A 172 6.62 3.33 -7.66
CA CYS A 172 6.08 2.01 -7.32
C CYS A 172 7.06 0.88 -7.72
N PHE A 173 7.57 0.88 -8.96
CA PHE A 173 8.55 -0.09 -9.40
C PHE A 173 9.81 -0.09 -8.53
N SER A 174 10.34 1.09 -8.21
CA SER A 174 11.54 1.22 -7.38
C SER A 174 11.32 0.72 -5.96
N ALA A 175 10.18 1.05 -5.34
CA ALA A 175 9.85 0.62 -3.99
C ALA A 175 9.67 -0.89 -3.89
N ILE A 176 8.91 -1.48 -4.82
CA ILE A 176 8.67 -2.92 -4.84
C ILE A 176 9.95 -3.70 -5.20
N SER A 177 10.78 -3.16 -6.12
CA SER A 177 12.09 -3.78 -6.40
C SER A 177 12.99 -3.79 -5.17
N SER A 178 13.12 -2.66 -4.46
CA SER A 178 13.90 -2.61 -3.22
C SER A 178 13.38 -3.57 -2.16
N PHE A 179 12.06 -3.75 -2.10
CA PHE A 179 11.46 -4.70 -1.18
C PHE A 179 11.78 -6.14 -1.56
N TYR A 180 11.68 -6.52 -2.84
CA TYR A 180 12.07 -7.86 -3.31
C TYR A 180 13.56 -8.12 -3.16
N ASP A 181 14.45 -7.14 -3.37
CA ASP A 181 15.88 -7.27 -3.08
C ASP A 181 16.11 -7.61 -1.61
N TYR A 182 15.42 -6.90 -0.71
CA TYR A 182 15.46 -7.18 0.72
C TYR A 182 14.94 -8.59 1.03
N LEU A 183 13.77 -8.97 0.53
CA LEU A 183 13.16 -10.29 0.77
C LEU A 183 14.02 -11.43 0.26
N THR A 184 14.72 -11.23 -0.87
CA THR A 184 15.66 -12.21 -1.43
C THR A 184 16.89 -12.34 -0.54
N TYR A 185 17.42 -11.22 -0.03
CA TYR A 185 18.53 -11.22 0.90
C TYR A 185 18.21 -11.95 2.22
N GLU A 186 16.99 -11.74 2.74
CA GLU A 186 16.48 -12.43 3.94
C GLU A 186 16.06 -13.89 3.68
N GLY A 187 16.16 -14.39 2.44
CA GLY A 187 15.77 -15.75 2.07
C GLY A 187 14.26 -16.00 2.06
N TYR A 188 13.44 -14.92 2.07
CA TYR A 188 11.98 -15.03 2.07
C TYR A 188 11.41 -15.28 0.67
N THR A 189 12.08 -14.80 -0.37
CA THR A 189 11.78 -15.06 -1.78
C THR A 189 13.01 -15.56 -2.51
N PHE A 190 12.80 -16.30 -3.62
CA PHE A 190 13.90 -16.87 -4.41
C PHE A 190 14.65 -15.86 -5.28
N GLY A 191 14.09 -14.68 -5.50
CA GLY A 191 14.70 -13.64 -6.34
C GLY A 191 13.81 -12.43 -6.55
N ASN A 192 14.35 -11.43 -7.25
CA ASN A 192 13.64 -10.19 -7.59
C ASN A 192 13.27 -10.16 -9.09
N PRO A 193 12.01 -10.44 -9.48
CA PRO A 193 11.57 -10.38 -10.87
C PRO A 193 11.25 -8.97 -11.37
N ILE A 194 11.20 -7.97 -10.47
CA ILE A 194 10.74 -6.61 -10.78
C ILE A 194 11.58 -5.91 -11.86
N PRO A 195 12.94 -5.99 -11.88
CA PRO A 195 13.72 -5.36 -12.96
C PRO A 195 13.37 -5.89 -14.36
N ALA A 196 13.07 -7.18 -14.49
CA ALA A 196 12.67 -7.78 -15.77
C ALA A 196 11.27 -7.32 -16.20
N ILE A 197 10.31 -7.26 -15.26
CA ILE A 197 8.96 -6.75 -15.50
C ILE A 197 9.03 -5.28 -15.89
N ARG A 198 9.83 -4.47 -15.20
CA ARG A 198 9.99 -3.04 -15.47
C ARG A 198 10.44 -2.75 -16.89
N LYS A 199 11.40 -3.54 -17.43
CA LYS A 199 11.90 -3.39 -18.80
C LYS A 199 10.82 -3.61 -19.87
N GLN A 200 9.82 -4.41 -19.58
CA GLN A 200 8.74 -4.78 -20.50
C GLN A 200 7.44 -4.03 -20.24
N SER A 201 7.42 -3.16 -19.21
CA SER A 201 6.20 -2.48 -18.79
C SER A 201 5.77 -1.40 -19.78
N PRO A 202 4.53 -1.44 -20.29
CA PRO A 202 4.00 -0.42 -21.19
C PRO A 202 3.82 0.94 -20.49
N TYR A 203 3.86 0.98 -19.16
CA TYR A 203 3.65 2.18 -18.35
C TYR A 203 4.89 3.09 -18.25
N LEU A 204 6.05 2.59 -18.67
CA LEU A 204 7.35 3.27 -18.57
C LEU A 204 8.03 3.54 -19.91
N LEU A 205 7.44 3.08 -21.00
CA LEU A 205 7.98 3.20 -22.36
C LEU A 205 7.60 4.51 -23.06
N LYS A 206 7.35 5.59 -22.28
CA LYS A 206 7.12 6.93 -22.84
C LYS A 206 8.30 7.84 -22.63
#